data_c62673962f55d794a7be0b3d690eccc1
#
_entry.id   c62673962f55d794a7be0b3d690eccc1
#
_cell.length_a   1.000
_cell.length_b   1.000
_cell.length_c   1.000
_cell.angle_alpha   90.00
_cell.angle_beta   90.00
_cell.angle_gamma   90.00
#
_symmetry.space_group_name_H-M   'P 1'
#
loop_
_entity.id
_entity.type
_entity.pdbx_description
1 polymer ?
#
loop_
_entity_poly.entity_id
_entity_poly.type
_entity_poly.pdbx_seq_one_letter_code
_entity_poly.pdbx_strand_id
1 'polypeptide(L)'
;MACREALADAGICKEEVDALFLKAPTSARESLYGQKVADAMGMQPRWGGAWDQGGAANVTLIAFAIMAIEAGQCEVALVSYADNPRSGAADFFGRPRGAEAPHGWFSAAAWYAMIHQRHIIEHATPPEAFGAVAIAARRHGAANPNAQLRKPITMNDYLASPMQIEPLHRDDC
;
A
#
# COMPACT_ATOMS: atom_id res chain seq x y z
N MET A 1 13.73 -6.99 -7.38
CA MET A 1 12.86 -7.68 -8.35
C MET A 1 11.98 -6.67 -9.06
N ALA A 2 10.99 -6.04 -8.44
CA ALA A 2 10.10 -5.07 -9.08
C ALA A 2 10.81 -3.93 -9.87
N CYS A 3 11.82 -3.29 -9.29
CA CYS A 3 12.59 -2.26 -10.00
C CYS A 3 13.24 -2.77 -11.30
N ARG A 4 13.79 -3.99 -11.27
CA ARG A 4 14.41 -4.58 -12.48
C ARG A 4 13.39 -4.90 -13.57
N GLU A 5 12.22 -5.40 -13.16
CA GLU A 5 11.12 -5.69 -14.07
C GLU A 5 10.56 -4.40 -14.67
N ALA A 6 10.38 -3.34 -13.89
CA ALA A 6 9.93 -2.05 -14.39
C ALA A 6 10.90 -1.42 -15.39
N LEU A 7 12.21 -1.50 -15.13
CA LEU A 7 13.23 -1.00 -16.05
C LEU A 7 13.25 -1.81 -17.35
N ALA A 8 13.14 -3.14 -17.23
CA ALA A 8 13.10 -4.02 -18.41
C ALA A 8 11.84 -3.77 -19.26
N ASP A 9 10.69 -3.58 -18.63
CA ASP A 9 9.42 -3.28 -19.30
C ASP A 9 9.46 -1.91 -20.01
N ALA A 10 10.09 -0.93 -19.38
CA ALA A 10 10.28 0.41 -19.94
C ALA A 10 11.39 0.48 -21.02
N GLY A 11 12.24 -0.56 -21.14
CA GLY A 11 13.39 -0.55 -22.03
C GLY A 11 14.49 0.43 -21.60
N ILE A 12 14.58 0.75 -20.30
CA ILE A 12 15.51 1.73 -19.72
C ILE A 12 16.61 0.99 -18.96
N CYS A 13 17.87 1.38 -19.20
CA CYS A 13 19.01 0.90 -18.43
C CYS A 13 19.05 1.55 -17.05
N LYS A 14 19.52 0.84 -16.04
CA LYS A 14 19.58 1.37 -14.66
C LYS A 14 20.51 2.60 -14.55
N GLU A 15 21.48 2.72 -15.42
CA GLU A 15 22.43 3.84 -15.52
C GLU A 15 21.77 5.13 -16.01
N GLU A 16 20.63 5.03 -16.68
CA GLU A 16 19.84 6.17 -17.15
C GLU A 16 18.94 6.75 -16.03
N VAL A 17 18.72 5.98 -14.95
CA VAL A 17 17.90 6.43 -13.82
C VAL A 17 18.67 7.45 -12.98
N ASP A 18 18.26 8.69 -13.05
CA ASP A 18 18.90 9.79 -12.33
C ASP A 18 18.09 10.29 -11.11
N ALA A 19 16.88 9.74 -10.90
CA ALA A 19 16.10 9.96 -9.69
C ALA A 19 15.49 8.66 -9.12
N LEU A 20 15.50 8.53 -7.79
CA LEU A 20 14.97 7.38 -7.07
C LEU A 20 14.02 7.81 -5.95
N PHE A 21 12.73 7.54 -6.10
CA PHE A 21 11.70 7.86 -5.13
C PHE A 21 11.14 6.59 -4.50
N LEU A 22 11.29 6.45 -3.20
CA LEU A 22 10.93 5.22 -2.50
C LEU A 22 9.94 5.49 -1.36
N LYS A 23 9.03 4.55 -1.15
CA LYS A 23 8.36 4.44 0.14
C LYS A 23 9.21 3.56 1.06
N ALA A 24 9.50 4.06 2.26
CA ALA A 24 10.18 3.26 3.25
C ALA A 24 9.31 2.06 3.69
N PRO A 25 9.90 0.89 3.95
CA PRO A 25 9.15 -0.27 4.42
C PRO A 25 8.58 0.00 5.82
N THR A 26 7.36 -0.46 6.04
CA THR A 26 6.67 -0.30 7.33
C THR A 26 7.11 -1.37 8.33
N SER A 27 7.43 -2.56 7.82
CA SER A 27 7.86 -3.71 8.63
C SER A 27 9.30 -3.63 9.13
N ALA A 28 10.13 -2.78 8.50
CA ALA A 28 11.52 -2.57 8.90
C ALA A 28 11.90 -1.10 8.68
N ARG A 29 12.06 -0.36 9.76
CA ARG A 29 12.53 1.03 9.67
C ARG A 29 14.04 1.06 9.41
N GLU A 30 14.41 1.61 8.27
CA GLU A 30 15.79 1.72 7.83
C GLU A 30 16.20 3.19 7.66
N SER A 31 17.26 3.60 8.33
CA SER A 31 17.90 4.89 8.07
C SER A 31 18.60 4.87 6.72
N LEU A 32 18.58 5.98 6.01
CA LEU A 32 19.22 6.13 4.70
C LEU A 32 18.71 5.11 3.66
N TYR A 33 17.41 4.76 3.75
CA TYR A 33 16.84 3.71 2.93
C TYR A 33 17.03 3.94 1.43
N GLY A 34 16.88 5.19 0.96
CA GLY A 34 17.11 5.55 -0.44
C GLY A 34 18.51 5.21 -0.92
N GLN A 35 19.53 5.59 -0.13
CA GLN A 35 20.92 5.31 -0.42
C GLN A 35 21.24 3.82 -0.41
N LYS A 36 20.74 3.08 0.58
CA LYS A 36 20.91 1.63 0.66
C LYS A 36 20.33 0.89 -0.55
N VAL A 37 19.15 1.33 -1.03
CA VAL A 37 18.55 0.74 -2.23
C VAL A 37 19.35 1.11 -3.47
N ALA A 38 19.79 2.35 -3.61
CA ALA A 38 20.65 2.79 -4.71
C ALA A 38 21.94 1.96 -4.77
N ASP A 39 22.64 1.80 -3.64
CA ASP A 39 23.84 0.97 -3.53
C ASP A 39 23.58 -0.49 -3.90
N ALA A 40 22.51 -1.07 -3.37
CA ALA A 40 22.14 -2.47 -3.65
C ALA A 40 21.81 -2.72 -5.11
N MET A 41 21.34 -1.71 -5.83
CA MET A 41 21.05 -1.75 -7.26
C MET A 41 22.26 -1.33 -8.12
N GLY A 42 23.30 -0.80 -7.52
CA GLY A 42 24.46 -0.22 -8.22
C GLY A 42 24.04 0.99 -9.07
N MET A 43 23.22 1.86 -8.50
CA MET A 43 22.72 3.10 -9.11
C MET A 43 23.28 4.32 -8.41
N GLN A 44 23.39 5.43 -9.14
CA GLN A 44 23.86 6.72 -8.59
C GLN A 44 22.86 7.84 -8.92
N PRO A 45 21.64 7.78 -8.36
CA PRO A 45 20.64 8.81 -8.60
C PRO A 45 21.11 10.13 -7.95
N ARG A 46 21.00 11.22 -8.69
CA ARG A 46 21.34 12.57 -8.20
C ARG A 46 20.20 13.24 -7.43
N TRP A 47 18.98 12.68 -7.56
CA TRP A 47 17.78 13.24 -6.94
C TRP A 47 16.92 12.14 -6.33
N GLY A 48 16.21 12.45 -5.25
CA GLY A 48 15.23 11.53 -4.67
C GLY A 48 15.46 11.25 -3.19
N GLY A 49 14.84 10.19 -2.72
CA GLY A 49 14.88 9.78 -1.31
C GLY A 49 13.75 8.82 -0.96
N ALA A 50 13.51 8.68 0.35
CA ALA A 50 12.43 7.85 0.88
C ALA A 50 11.43 8.71 1.64
N TRP A 51 10.14 8.51 1.33
CA TRP A 51 9.01 9.16 2.00
C TRP A 51 8.01 8.13 2.48
N ASP A 52 7.26 8.50 3.50
CA ASP A 52 6.15 7.68 3.99
C ASP A 52 4.92 8.55 4.24
N GLN A 53 3.85 8.22 3.54
CA GLN A 53 2.51 8.78 3.71
C GLN A 53 1.47 7.64 3.76
N GLY A 54 1.84 6.53 4.40
CA GLY A 54 0.99 5.35 4.47
C GLY A 54 0.62 4.81 3.09
N GLY A 55 -0.63 4.46 2.88
CA GLY A 55 -1.12 3.91 1.62
C GLY A 55 -1.09 4.87 0.43
N ALA A 56 -1.09 6.18 0.66
CA ALA A 56 -1.03 7.20 -0.40
C ALA A 56 0.39 7.43 -0.95
N ALA A 57 1.43 6.91 -0.29
CA ALA A 57 2.83 7.23 -0.59
C ALA A 57 3.19 7.03 -2.06
N ASN A 58 2.77 5.93 -2.68
CA ASN A 58 3.13 5.64 -4.07
C ASN A 58 2.56 6.66 -5.06
N VAL A 59 1.33 7.11 -4.84
CA VAL A 59 0.70 8.16 -5.68
C VAL A 59 1.43 9.50 -5.49
N THR A 60 1.78 9.84 -4.25
CA THR A 60 2.55 11.07 -3.95
C THR A 60 3.95 11.02 -4.55
N LEU A 61 4.63 9.86 -4.51
CA LEU A 61 5.96 9.71 -5.12
C LEU A 61 5.92 9.85 -6.65
N ILE A 62 4.85 9.40 -7.29
CA ILE A 62 4.64 9.64 -8.73
C ILE A 62 4.48 11.15 -8.99
N ALA A 63 3.70 11.86 -8.17
CA ALA A 63 3.56 13.31 -8.29
C ALA A 63 4.92 14.02 -8.10
N PHE A 64 5.73 13.60 -7.12
CA PHE A 64 7.08 14.14 -6.93
C PHE A 64 8.00 13.86 -8.12
N ALA A 65 7.90 12.67 -8.72
CA ALA A 65 8.66 12.33 -9.92
C ALA A 65 8.28 13.26 -11.10
N ILE A 66 6.99 13.47 -11.31
CA ILE A 66 6.50 14.39 -12.35
C ILE A 66 7.03 15.81 -12.11
N MET A 67 6.88 16.33 -10.89
CA MET A 67 7.37 17.66 -10.52
C MET A 67 8.89 17.80 -10.71
N ALA A 68 9.67 16.77 -10.36
CA ALA A 68 11.11 16.77 -10.52
C ALA A 68 11.53 16.80 -12.01
N ILE A 69 10.84 16.03 -12.84
CA ILE A 69 11.07 16.02 -14.31
C ILE A 69 10.71 17.38 -14.92
N GLU A 70 9.53 17.92 -14.59
CA GLU A 70 9.08 19.24 -15.08
C GLU A 70 10.01 20.38 -14.64
N ALA A 71 10.60 20.25 -13.45
CA ALA A 71 11.59 21.22 -12.94
C ALA A 71 13.01 20.98 -13.48
N GLY A 72 13.21 20.02 -14.36
CA GLY A 72 14.52 19.69 -14.94
C GLY A 72 15.55 19.12 -13.94
N GLN A 73 15.06 18.60 -12.79
CA GLN A 73 15.93 18.01 -11.77
C GLN A 73 16.35 16.58 -12.13
N CYS A 74 15.56 15.89 -12.94
CA CYS A 74 15.86 14.56 -13.46
C CYS A 74 15.16 14.37 -14.81
N GLU A 75 15.61 13.36 -15.56
CA GLU A 75 15.03 12.94 -16.83
C GLU A 75 14.30 11.60 -16.66
N VAL A 76 14.86 10.70 -15.84
CA VAL A 76 14.32 9.35 -15.61
C VAL A 76 14.18 9.10 -14.11
N ALA A 77 12.95 9.00 -13.64
CA ALA A 77 12.62 8.72 -12.25
C ALA A 77 12.13 7.29 -12.05
N LEU A 78 12.74 6.56 -11.13
CA LEU A 78 12.27 5.26 -10.67
C LEU A 78 11.52 5.41 -9.35
N VAL A 79 10.23 5.02 -9.35
CA VAL A 79 9.38 4.99 -8.16
C VAL A 79 9.18 3.56 -7.71
N SER A 80 9.41 3.25 -6.43
CA SER A 80 9.24 1.89 -5.94
C SER A 80 8.81 1.83 -4.47
N TYR A 81 8.05 0.78 -4.18
CA TYR A 81 7.74 0.34 -2.82
C TYR A 81 7.85 -1.18 -2.74
N ALA A 82 8.47 -1.65 -1.69
CA ALA A 82 8.46 -3.06 -1.32
C ALA A 82 8.42 -3.20 0.20
N ASP A 83 7.64 -4.14 0.69
CA ASP A 83 7.53 -4.46 2.10
C ASP A 83 7.26 -5.95 2.28
N ASN A 84 7.60 -6.48 3.46
CA ASN A 84 7.34 -7.86 3.81
C ASN A 84 6.82 -7.96 5.26
N PRO A 85 5.61 -7.47 5.54
CA PRO A 85 5.06 -7.45 6.90
C PRO A 85 4.86 -8.83 7.51
N ARG A 86 4.75 -9.89 6.70
CA ARG A 86 4.57 -11.26 7.21
C ARG A 86 5.83 -11.86 7.82
N SER A 87 7.00 -11.45 7.39
CA SER A 87 8.29 -11.91 7.94
C SER A 87 9.05 -10.82 8.68
N GLY A 88 8.55 -9.59 8.67
CA GLY A 88 9.07 -8.46 9.44
C GLY A 88 8.41 -8.31 10.80
N ALA A 89 8.46 -7.11 11.38
CA ALA A 89 7.79 -6.78 12.64
C ALA A 89 6.26 -6.71 12.46
N ALA A 90 5.61 -7.87 12.39
CA ALA A 90 4.17 -7.98 12.18
C ALA A 90 3.33 -7.25 13.26
N ASP A 91 3.88 -7.09 14.46
CA ASP A 91 3.27 -6.36 15.57
C ASP A 91 3.17 -4.85 15.33
N PHE A 92 3.83 -4.31 14.30
CA PHE A 92 3.72 -2.91 13.93
C PHE A 92 2.27 -2.47 13.68
N PHE A 93 1.47 -3.32 13.05
CA PHE A 93 0.07 -3.04 12.74
C PHE A 93 -0.90 -3.30 13.90
N GLY A 94 -0.50 -4.10 14.87
CA GLY A 94 -1.33 -4.49 16.01
C GLY A 94 -1.03 -3.76 17.32
N ARG A 95 0.00 -2.92 17.38
CA ARG A 95 0.35 -2.21 18.62
C ARG A 95 -0.52 -0.98 18.84
N PRO A 96 -1.09 -0.83 20.05
CA PRO A 96 -1.76 0.41 20.45
C PRO A 96 -0.78 1.59 20.38
N ARG A 97 -1.25 2.73 19.91
CA ARG A 97 -0.44 3.95 19.79
C ARG A 97 -1.22 5.17 20.23
N GLY A 98 -0.50 6.09 20.90
CA GLY A 98 -1.07 7.37 21.27
C GLY A 98 -2.23 7.30 22.25
N ALA A 99 -3.04 8.34 22.27
CA ALA A 99 -4.15 8.51 23.18
C ALA A 99 -5.33 7.57 22.92
N GLU A 100 -5.41 6.99 21.73
CA GLU A 100 -6.48 6.09 21.32
C GLU A 100 -6.30 4.65 21.85
N ALA A 101 -5.08 4.29 22.24
CA ALA A 101 -4.76 2.96 22.72
C ALA A 101 -5.65 2.49 23.91
N PRO A 102 -5.92 3.31 24.95
CA PRO A 102 -6.82 2.94 26.04
C PRO A 102 -8.26 2.67 25.60
N HIS A 103 -8.66 3.17 24.43
CA HIS A 103 -9.99 2.99 23.86
C HIS A 103 -10.09 1.78 22.90
N GLY A 104 -9.08 0.94 22.85
CA GLY A 104 -9.10 -0.26 22.01
C GLY A 104 -8.77 -0.01 20.53
N TRP A 105 -8.17 1.11 20.23
CA TRP A 105 -7.86 1.50 18.84
C TRP A 105 -6.47 1.03 18.43
N PHE A 106 -6.36 -0.16 17.87
CA PHE A 106 -5.09 -0.85 17.71
C PHE A 106 -4.55 -0.91 16.28
N SER A 107 -5.37 -0.61 15.27
CA SER A 107 -4.96 -0.82 13.89
C SER A 107 -5.64 0.13 12.91
N ALA A 108 -5.13 0.20 11.68
CA ALA A 108 -5.79 0.92 10.59
C ALA A 108 -7.21 0.40 10.34
N ALA A 109 -7.44 -0.91 10.49
CA ALA A 109 -8.76 -1.49 10.34
C ALA A 109 -9.77 -0.92 11.37
N ALA A 110 -9.33 -0.66 12.61
CA ALA A 110 -10.19 -0.02 13.61
C ALA A 110 -10.60 1.41 13.19
N TRP A 111 -9.71 2.17 12.58
CA TRP A 111 -10.03 3.51 12.05
C TRP A 111 -11.07 3.44 10.93
N TYR A 112 -10.87 2.52 9.99
CA TYR A 112 -11.82 2.35 8.90
C TYR A 112 -13.16 1.80 9.40
N ALA A 113 -13.17 0.94 10.41
CA ALA A 113 -14.41 0.47 11.05
C ALA A 113 -15.23 1.63 11.63
N MET A 114 -14.58 2.59 12.29
CA MET A 114 -15.24 3.79 12.83
C MET A 114 -15.82 4.67 11.71
N ILE A 115 -15.08 4.88 10.63
CA ILE A 115 -15.56 5.64 9.46
C ILE A 115 -16.73 4.91 8.80
N HIS A 116 -16.64 3.60 8.66
CA HIS A 116 -17.67 2.74 8.10
C HIS A 116 -18.94 2.80 8.95
N GLN A 117 -18.82 2.66 10.28
CA GLN A 117 -19.93 2.78 11.21
C GLN A 117 -20.61 4.16 11.11
N ARG A 118 -19.81 5.22 11.01
CA ARG A 118 -20.32 6.58 10.81
C ARG A 118 -21.13 6.71 9.54
N HIS A 119 -20.63 6.16 8.44
CA HIS A 119 -21.31 6.14 7.15
C HIS A 119 -22.65 5.40 7.22
N ILE A 120 -22.69 4.25 7.91
CA ILE A 120 -23.94 3.49 8.10
C ILE A 120 -24.96 4.34 8.87
N ILE A 121 -24.54 5.01 9.95
CA ILE A 121 -25.44 5.83 10.78
C ILE A 121 -25.99 7.02 9.98
N GLU A 122 -25.17 7.69 9.18
CA GLU A 122 -25.56 8.90 8.46
C GLU A 122 -26.39 8.60 7.20
N HIS A 123 -26.12 7.46 6.54
CA HIS A 123 -26.69 7.17 5.22
C HIS A 123 -27.52 5.89 5.15
N ALA A 124 -27.66 5.17 6.25
CA ALA A 124 -28.36 3.88 6.31
C ALA A 124 -27.87 2.88 5.22
N THR A 125 -26.56 2.92 4.90
CA THR A 125 -25.98 2.09 3.84
C THR A 125 -26.02 0.62 4.25
N PRO A 126 -26.62 -0.26 3.43
CA PRO A 126 -26.72 -1.66 3.77
C PRO A 126 -25.37 -2.39 3.61
N PRO A 127 -25.13 -3.50 4.33
CA PRO A 127 -23.89 -4.27 4.25
C PRO A 127 -23.54 -4.72 2.83
N GLU A 128 -24.56 -5.00 2.00
CA GLU A 128 -24.38 -5.42 0.62
C GLU A 128 -23.67 -4.38 -0.26
N ALA A 129 -23.81 -3.09 0.06
CA ALA A 129 -23.11 -2.02 -0.65
C ALA A 129 -21.61 -2.12 -0.46
N PHE A 130 -21.17 -2.47 0.74
CA PHE A 130 -19.74 -2.71 1.05
C PHE A 130 -19.28 -4.05 0.47
N GLY A 131 -20.09 -5.09 0.59
CA GLY A 131 -19.83 -6.38 -0.02
C GLY A 131 -19.62 -6.31 -1.54
N ALA A 132 -20.29 -5.38 -2.21
CA ALA A 132 -20.07 -5.16 -3.65
C ALA A 132 -18.63 -4.74 -3.97
N VAL A 133 -17.98 -3.96 -3.10
CA VAL A 133 -16.57 -3.56 -3.25
C VAL A 133 -15.65 -4.77 -3.09
N ALA A 134 -15.85 -5.56 -2.03
CA ALA A 134 -15.08 -6.78 -1.77
C ALA A 134 -15.20 -7.79 -2.93
N ILE A 135 -16.42 -8.00 -3.45
CA ILE A 135 -16.70 -8.89 -4.58
C ILE A 135 -16.00 -8.38 -5.85
N ALA A 136 -16.07 -7.08 -6.13
CA ALA A 136 -15.40 -6.49 -7.29
C ALA A 136 -13.87 -6.68 -7.20
N ALA A 137 -13.28 -6.39 -6.06
CA ALA A 137 -11.85 -6.60 -5.82
C ALA A 137 -11.46 -8.08 -5.99
N ARG A 138 -12.27 -9.00 -5.44
CA ARG A 138 -12.03 -10.43 -5.56
C ARG A 138 -12.18 -10.93 -7.01
N ARG A 139 -13.12 -10.39 -7.78
CA ARG A 139 -13.27 -10.69 -9.22
C ARG A 139 -12.02 -10.30 -9.99
N HIS A 140 -11.45 -9.12 -9.72
CA HIS A 140 -10.18 -8.68 -10.33
C HIS A 140 -9.02 -9.57 -9.88
N GLY A 141 -8.95 -9.94 -8.60
CA GLY A 141 -7.96 -10.88 -8.08
C GLY A 141 -8.06 -12.25 -8.75
N ALA A 142 -9.27 -12.75 -9.00
CA ALA A 142 -9.47 -14.03 -9.67
C ALA A 142 -8.94 -14.05 -11.11
N ALA A 143 -9.00 -12.91 -11.80
CA ALA A 143 -8.47 -12.74 -13.15
C ALA A 143 -6.93 -12.54 -13.21
N ASN A 144 -6.29 -12.21 -12.08
CA ASN A 144 -4.86 -11.98 -12.02
C ASN A 144 -4.10 -13.27 -11.62
N PRO A 145 -3.23 -13.83 -12.47
CA PRO A 145 -2.47 -15.06 -12.17
C PRO A 145 -1.53 -14.91 -10.96
N ASN A 146 -1.10 -13.68 -10.63
CA ASN A 146 -0.19 -13.39 -9.52
C ASN A 146 -0.91 -13.06 -8.21
N ALA A 147 -2.25 -12.97 -8.20
CA ALA A 147 -2.98 -12.68 -6.97
C ALA A 147 -3.03 -13.90 -6.04
N GLN A 148 -2.95 -13.63 -4.74
CA GLN A 148 -3.05 -14.68 -3.70
C GLN A 148 -4.50 -15.19 -3.56
N LEU A 149 -5.48 -14.29 -3.60
CA LEU A 149 -6.89 -14.60 -3.40
C LEU A 149 -7.61 -14.64 -4.76
N ARG A 150 -7.60 -15.81 -5.39
CA ARG A 150 -8.12 -16.02 -6.76
C ARG A 150 -9.48 -16.70 -6.84
N LYS A 151 -10.02 -17.13 -5.71
CA LYS A 151 -11.36 -17.73 -5.68
C LYS A 151 -12.40 -16.61 -5.62
N PRO A 152 -13.31 -16.50 -6.61
CA PRO A 152 -14.44 -15.57 -6.54
C PRO A 152 -15.29 -15.79 -5.29
N ILE A 153 -15.92 -14.74 -4.80
CA ILE A 153 -16.88 -14.78 -3.70
C ILE A 153 -18.22 -14.22 -4.16
N THR A 154 -19.29 -14.75 -3.58
CA THR A 154 -20.66 -14.24 -3.75
C THR A 154 -21.01 -13.28 -2.61
N MET A 155 -22.14 -12.58 -2.72
CA MET A 155 -22.67 -11.75 -1.64
C MET A 155 -22.98 -12.61 -0.39
N ASN A 156 -23.50 -13.80 -0.56
CA ASN A 156 -23.74 -14.71 0.56
C ASN A 156 -22.44 -15.13 1.26
N ASP A 157 -21.36 -15.37 0.49
CA ASP A 157 -20.06 -15.68 1.08
C ASP A 157 -19.53 -14.48 1.89
N TYR A 158 -19.69 -13.27 1.37
CA TYR A 158 -19.29 -12.04 2.06
C TYR A 158 -20.07 -11.88 3.38
N LEU A 159 -21.40 -11.90 3.33
CA LEU A 159 -22.25 -11.72 4.52
C LEU A 159 -22.07 -12.83 5.56
N ALA A 160 -21.69 -14.04 5.14
CA ALA A 160 -21.38 -15.16 6.02
C ALA A 160 -19.94 -15.12 6.56
N SER A 161 -19.09 -14.25 6.03
CA SER A 161 -17.70 -14.17 6.50
C SER A 161 -17.63 -13.55 7.91
N PRO A 162 -16.68 -14.00 8.76
CA PRO A 162 -16.61 -13.51 10.13
C PRO A 162 -16.28 -12.02 10.18
N MET A 163 -16.86 -11.32 11.15
CA MET A 163 -16.47 -9.95 11.48
C MET A 163 -15.02 -9.94 11.98
N GLN A 164 -14.22 -9.05 11.41
CA GLN A 164 -12.85 -8.82 11.86
C GLN A 164 -12.81 -7.72 12.94
N ILE A 165 -13.42 -6.60 12.65
CA ILE A 165 -13.69 -5.49 13.56
C ILE A 165 -15.03 -4.90 13.12
N GLU A 166 -16.08 -5.02 13.91
CA GLU A 166 -17.41 -4.54 13.55
C GLU A 166 -17.38 -3.06 13.11
N PRO A 167 -17.99 -2.69 11.95
CA PRO A 167 -18.81 -3.51 11.08
C PRO A 167 -18.02 -4.15 9.90
N LEU A 168 -16.69 -4.22 9.93
CA LEU A 168 -15.88 -4.80 8.86
C LEU A 168 -15.84 -6.32 8.92
N HIS A 169 -16.20 -6.96 7.83
CA HIS A 169 -15.99 -8.38 7.61
C HIS A 169 -14.52 -8.69 7.28
N ARG A 170 -14.12 -9.96 7.42
CA ARG A 170 -12.77 -10.41 7.03
C ARG A 170 -12.44 -10.07 5.57
N ASP A 171 -13.42 -10.11 4.68
CA ASP A 171 -13.22 -9.85 3.26
C ASP A 171 -13.16 -8.35 2.91
N ASP A 172 -13.32 -7.46 3.90
CA ASP A 172 -13.06 -6.03 3.79
C ASP A 172 -11.61 -5.66 4.16
N CYS A 173 -10.84 -6.60 4.72
CA CYS A 173 -9.51 -6.37 5.31
C CYS A 173 -8.36 -6.98 4.49
#